data_3632336444bca264a06697be606d9411
#
_entry.id   3632336444bca264a06697be606d9411
#
_cell.length_a   1.000
_cell.length_b   1.000
_cell.length_c   1.000
_cell.angle_alpha   90.00
_cell.angle_beta   90.00
_cell.angle_gamma   90.00
#
_symmetry.space_group_name_H-M   'P 1'
#
loop_
_entity.id
_entity.type
_entity.pdbx_description
1 polymer ?
#
loop_
_entity_poly.entity_id
_entity_poly.type
_entity_poly.pdbx_seq_one_letter_code
_entity_poly.pdbx_strand_id
1 'polypeptide(L)'
;MPPAAAAALAAVLALALAGAGCASFDATFGQREAIVQFQPQTTNAVRLKVRAACAHVPHATPEPLPTGQPAMGLNYDVRFRVDKASDGDLALLQQCLQRFRSVAGIELSGPAGS
;
A
#
# COMPACT_ATOMS: atom_id res chain seq x y z
N MET A 1 -47.99 7.73 24.93
CA MET A 1 -46.87 7.62 23.99
C MET A 1 -45.56 7.55 24.72
N PRO A 2 -44.91 6.42 24.69
CA PRO A 2 -43.65 6.32 25.40
C PRO A 2 -42.54 7.09 24.73
N PRO A 3 -41.85 8.03 25.39
CA PRO A 3 -40.72 8.74 24.83
C PRO A 3 -39.50 7.85 24.52
N ALA A 4 -39.50 6.65 25.07
CA ALA A 4 -38.43 5.71 24.82
C ALA A 4 -38.29 5.28 23.35
N ALA A 5 -39.40 5.25 22.61
CA ALA A 5 -39.37 4.87 21.20
C ALA A 5 -38.61 5.90 20.32
N ALA A 6 -38.85 7.18 20.60
CA ALA A 6 -38.14 8.25 19.90
C ALA A 6 -36.65 8.26 20.23
N ALA A 7 -36.27 8.01 21.47
CA ALA A 7 -34.89 7.92 21.88
C ALA A 7 -34.17 6.73 21.20
N ALA A 8 -34.84 5.60 21.05
CA ALA A 8 -34.27 4.44 20.38
C ALA A 8 -33.98 4.71 18.88
N LEU A 9 -34.90 5.40 18.21
CA LEU A 9 -34.73 5.78 16.83
C LEU A 9 -33.53 6.72 16.65
N ALA A 10 -33.39 7.70 17.52
CA ALA A 10 -32.26 8.61 17.47
C ALA A 10 -30.92 7.90 17.68
N ALA A 11 -30.88 6.93 18.58
CA ALA A 11 -29.68 6.14 18.82
C ALA A 11 -29.28 5.31 17.61
N VAL A 12 -30.26 4.72 16.92
CA VAL A 12 -29.99 3.93 15.71
C VAL A 12 -29.42 4.80 14.60
N LEU A 13 -29.96 5.99 14.41
CA LEU A 13 -29.44 6.94 13.41
C LEU A 13 -28.01 7.38 13.73
N ALA A 14 -27.71 7.65 14.99
CA ALA A 14 -26.36 8.03 15.40
C ALA A 14 -25.35 6.92 15.12
N LEU A 15 -25.71 5.66 15.40
CA LEU A 15 -24.86 4.52 15.12
C LEU A 15 -24.61 4.34 13.63
N ALA A 16 -25.62 4.55 12.78
CA ALA A 16 -25.46 4.46 11.34
C ALA A 16 -24.50 5.53 10.81
N LEU A 17 -24.59 6.77 11.30
CA LEU A 17 -23.70 7.85 10.90
C LEU A 17 -22.26 7.57 11.37
N ALA A 18 -22.07 7.07 12.58
CA ALA A 18 -20.74 6.72 13.07
C ALA A 18 -20.13 5.59 12.25
N GLY A 19 -20.92 4.59 11.87
CA GLY A 19 -20.45 3.49 11.03
C GLY A 19 -19.99 3.97 9.66
N ALA A 20 -20.74 4.88 9.02
CA ALA A 20 -20.38 5.44 7.73
C ALA A 20 -19.10 6.26 7.82
N GLY A 21 -18.92 7.05 8.89
CA GLY A 21 -17.71 7.82 9.13
C GLY A 21 -16.48 6.94 9.32
N CYS A 22 -16.61 5.84 10.07
CA CYS A 22 -15.52 4.90 10.28
C CYS A 22 -15.11 4.21 8.97
N ALA A 23 -16.06 3.84 8.14
CA ALA A 23 -15.75 3.20 6.85
C ALA A 23 -14.95 4.12 5.94
N SER A 24 -15.31 5.41 5.86
CA SER A 24 -14.58 6.39 5.08
C SER A 24 -13.17 6.61 5.63
N PHE A 25 -13.04 6.67 6.93
CA PHE A 25 -11.76 6.83 7.61
C PHE A 25 -10.84 5.65 7.31
N ASP A 26 -11.35 4.43 7.43
CA ASP A 26 -10.58 3.21 7.14
C ASP A 26 -10.10 3.18 5.69
N ALA A 27 -10.93 3.59 4.75
CA ALA A 27 -10.55 3.64 3.34
C ALA A 27 -9.39 4.60 3.11
N THR A 28 -9.33 5.72 3.85
CA THR A 28 -8.25 6.69 3.74
C THR A 28 -6.95 6.18 4.37
N PHE A 29 -7.03 5.53 5.52
CA PHE A 29 -5.87 5.07 6.28
C PHE A 29 -5.49 3.62 6.02
N GLY A 30 -6.30 2.87 5.27
CA GLY A 30 -6.04 1.48 4.94
C GLY A 30 -5.03 1.28 3.82
N GLN A 31 -4.48 2.34 3.24
CA GLN A 31 -3.53 2.24 2.14
C GLN A 31 -2.17 1.81 2.66
N ARG A 32 -1.64 0.75 2.06
CA ARG A 32 -0.33 0.21 2.42
C ARG A 32 0.54 0.14 1.18
N GLU A 33 1.80 0.42 1.39
CA GLU A 33 2.80 0.36 0.32
C GLU A 33 4.01 -0.45 0.78
N ALA A 34 4.57 -1.21 -0.16
CA ALA A 34 5.88 -1.80 0.01
C ALA A 34 6.86 -0.98 -0.81
N ILE A 35 7.79 -0.33 -0.16
CA ILE A 35 8.78 0.53 -0.79
C ILE A 35 10.07 -0.26 -0.94
N VAL A 36 10.53 -0.41 -2.19
CA VAL A 36 11.75 -1.16 -2.46
C VAL A 36 12.95 -0.26 -2.22
N GLN A 37 13.83 -0.69 -1.33
CA GLN A 37 15.09 0.00 -1.06
C GLN A 37 16.19 -0.63 -1.90
N PHE A 38 16.90 0.18 -2.66
CA PHE A 38 17.98 -0.29 -3.54
C PHE A 38 19.34 0.04 -2.96
N GLN A 39 20.32 -0.75 -3.34
CA GLN A 39 21.71 -0.44 -3.04
C GLN A 39 22.10 0.88 -3.67
N PRO A 40 23.06 1.62 -3.07
CA PRO A 40 23.56 2.86 -3.67
C PRO A 40 24.02 2.62 -5.11
N GLN A 41 23.84 3.62 -5.95
CA GLN A 41 24.25 3.63 -7.37
C GLN A 41 23.46 2.65 -8.26
N THR A 42 22.34 2.09 -7.79
CA THR A 42 21.46 1.29 -8.63
C THR A 42 20.86 2.19 -9.71
N THR A 43 21.01 1.81 -10.96
CA THR A 43 20.51 2.60 -12.09
C THR A 43 18.98 2.52 -12.20
N ASN A 44 18.38 3.50 -12.87
CA ASN A 44 16.96 3.46 -13.15
C ASN A 44 16.57 2.29 -14.03
N ALA A 45 17.42 1.89 -14.96
CA ALA A 45 17.16 0.71 -15.80
C ALA A 45 17.02 -0.55 -14.94
N VAL A 46 17.88 -0.73 -13.95
CA VAL A 46 17.80 -1.87 -13.03
C VAL A 46 16.55 -1.77 -12.15
N ARG A 47 16.22 -0.58 -11.65
CA ARG A 47 15.03 -0.35 -10.83
C ARG A 47 13.76 -0.75 -11.58
N LEU A 48 13.65 -0.36 -12.84
CA LEU A 48 12.49 -0.69 -13.68
C LEU A 48 12.44 -2.19 -14.01
N LYS A 49 13.58 -2.82 -14.19
CA LYS A 49 13.66 -4.26 -14.41
C LYS A 49 13.16 -5.05 -13.20
N VAL A 50 13.57 -4.66 -12.01
CA VAL A 50 13.11 -5.28 -10.76
C VAL A 50 11.60 -5.09 -10.59
N ARG A 51 11.12 -3.88 -10.84
CA ARG A 51 9.68 -3.58 -10.78
C ARG A 51 8.88 -4.50 -11.69
N ALA A 52 9.30 -4.64 -12.93
CA ALA A 52 8.61 -5.48 -13.92
C ALA A 52 8.67 -6.97 -13.55
N ALA A 53 9.82 -7.43 -13.05
CA ALA A 53 9.99 -8.84 -12.69
C ALA A 53 9.09 -9.27 -11.53
N CYS A 54 8.76 -8.38 -10.61
CA CYS A 54 7.94 -8.70 -9.44
C CYS A 54 6.49 -8.21 -9.56
N ALA A 55 6.08 -7.74 -10.74
CA ALA A 55 4.74 -7.21 -10.96
C ALA A 55 3.63 -8.28 -10.93
N HIS A 56 4.00 -9.55 -10.98
CA HIS A 56 3.05 -10.66 -11.02
C HIS A 56 2.64 -11.20 -9.65
N VAL A 57 3.23 -10.69 -8.59
CA VAL A 57 2.92 -11.17 -7.22
C VAL A 57 1.48 -10.80 -6.87
N PRO A 58 0.67 -11.76 -6.35
CA PRO A 58 -0.73 -11.48 -6.04
C PRO A 58 -0.87 -10.35 -5.03
N HIS A 59 -1.80 -9.44 -5.29
CA HIS A 59 -2.14 -8.31 -4.42
C HIS A 59 -0.97 -7.37 -4.13
N ALA A 60 0.08 -7.43 -4.95
CA ALA A 60 1.20 -6.51 -4.89
C ALA A 60 1.33 -5.86 -6.27
N THR A 61 0.64 -4.74 -6.46
CA THR A 61 0.58 -4.06 -7.74
C THR A 61 1.58 -2.92 -7.78
N PRO A 62 2.46 -2.87 -8.79
CA PRO A 62 3.38 -1.74 -8.90
C PRO A 62 2.62 -0.42 -9.02
N GLU A 63 3.02 0.58 -8.27
CA GLU A 63 2.44 1.90 -8.40
C GLU A 63 2.90 2.54 -9.71
N PRO A 64 2.02 3.37 -10.33
CA PRO A 64 2.39 4.05 -11.56
C PRO A 64 3.64 4.91 -11.37
N LEU A 65 4.49 4.92 -12.39
CA LEU A 65 5.66 5.79 -12.42
C LEU A 65 5.23 7.22 -12.74
N PRO A 66 5.97 8.23 -12.27
CA PRO A 66 5.69 9.60 -12.67
C PRO A 66 5.78 9.75 -14.20
N THR A 67 4.95 10.60 -14.77
CA THR A 67 5.01 10.89 -16.18
C THR A 67 6.27 11.70 -16.48
N GLY A 68 6.96 11.33 -17.55
CA GLY A 68 8.23 11.97 -17.94
C GLY A 68 9.42 11.33 -17.26
N GLN A 69 10.58 11.86 -17.54
CA GLN A 69 11.82 11.37 -16.94
C GLN A 69 12.03 12.01 -15.56
N PRO A 70 12.65 11.29 -14.62
CA PRO A 70 13.00 11.91 -13.35
C PRO A 70 13.95 13.07 -13.57
N ALA A 71 13.89 14.07 -12.68
CA ALA A 71 14.83 15.16 -12.71
C ALA A 71 16.27 14.62 -12.62
N MET A 72 17.22 15.37 -13.19
CA MET A 72 18.62 14.96 -13.21
C MET A 72 19.11 14.61 -11.79
N GLY A 73 19.71 13.44 -11.64
CA GLY A 73 20.21 12.96 -10.35
C GLY A 73 19.18 12.27 -9.47
N LEU A 74 17.90 12.25 -9.86
CA LEU A 74 16.88 11.55 -9.12
C LEU A 74 16.64 10.16 -9.70
N ASN A 75 16.31 9.23 -8.81
CA ASN A 75 16.02 7.84 -9.17
C ASN A 75 14.52 7.57 -9.07
N TYR A 76 14.03 6.60 -9.83
CA TYR A 76 12.68 6.13 -9.71
C TYR A 76 12.48 5.46 -8.35
N ASP A 77 11.40 5.83 -7.67
CA ASP A 77 10.90 5.09 -6.51
C ASP A 77 10.09 3.90 -7.01
N VAL A 78 10.47 2.72 -6.58
CA VAL A 78 9.72 1.50 -6.90
C VAL A 78 8.88 1.13 -5.68
N ARG A 79 7.58 1.18 -5.83
CA ARG A 79 6.61 0.90 -4.77
C ARG A 79 5.54 -0.03 -5.29
N PHE A 80 5.05 -0.87 -4.39
CA PHE A 80 3.93 -1.77 -4.68
C PHE A 80 2.80 -1.48 -3.72
N ARG A 81 1.58 -1.40 -4.27
CA ARG A 81 0.37 -1.32 -3.45
C ARG A 81 0.07 -2.69 -2.89
N VAL A 82 -0.01 -2.80 -1.57
CA VAL A 82 -0.18 -4.07 -0.88
C VAL A 82 -1.34 -4.03 0.10
N ASP A 83 -2.35 -3.19 -0.16
CA ASP A 83 -3.50 -3.01 0.73
C ASP A 83 -4.21 -4.33 1.04
N LYS A 84 -4.30 -5.20 0.04
CA LYS A 84 -5.02 -6.47 0.14
C LYS A 84 -4.08 -7.68 0.20
N ALA A 85 -2.80 -7.45 0.34
CA ALA A 85 -1.82 -8.52 0.39
C ALA A 85 -1.89 -9.26 1.74
N SER A 86 -1.95 -10.57 1.67
CA SER A 86 -1.79 -11.42 2.84
C SER A 86 -0.32 -11.51 3.24
N ASP A 87 -0.05 -12.09 4.40
CA ASP A 87 1.33 -12.36 4.80
C ASP A 87 2.04 -13.26 3.79
N GLY A 88 1.31 -14.22 3.21
CA GLY A 88 1.84 -15.08 2.15
C GLY A 88 2.19 -14.29 0.89
N ASP A 89 1.34 -13.35 0.50
CA ASP A 89 1.61 -12.49 -0.65
C ASP A 89 2.83 -11.61 -0.42
N LEU A 90 2.97 -11.05 0.78
CA LEU A 90 4.14 -10.25 1.15
C LEU A 90 5.41 -11.08 1.13
N ALA A 91 5.34 -12.34 1.59
CA ALA A 91 6.47 -13.25 1.53
C ALA A 91 6.89 -13.54 0.09
N LEU A 92 5.92 -13.71 -0.81
CA LEU A 92 6.20 -13.92 -2.24
C LEU A 92 6.86 -12.69 -2.86
N LEU A 93 6.38 -11.50 -2.51
CA LEU A 93 7.00 -10.27 -2.98
C LEU A 93 8.44 -10.17 -2.50
N GLN A 94 8.67 -10.45 -1.23
CA GLN A 94 10.01 -10.44 -0.64
C GLN A 94 10.93 -11.45 -1.34
N GLN A 95 10.47 -12.66 -1.57
CA GLN A 95 11.25 -13.67 -2.27
C GLN A 95 11.61 -13.24 -3.68
N CYS A 96 10.67 -12.63 -4.41
CA CYS A 96 10.95 -12.11 -5.73
C CYS A 96 12.01 -11.03 -5.70
N LEU A 97 11.87 -10.06 -4.81
CA LEU A 97 12.79 -8.93 -4.71
C LEU A 97 14.18 -9.36 -4.26
N GLN A 98 14.28 -10.33 -3.37
CA GLN A 98 15.57 -10.82 -2.86
C GLN A 98 16.43 -11.53 -3.90
N ARG A 99 15.88 -11.89 -5.04
CA ARG A 99 16.65 -12.46 -6.14
C ARG A 99 17.60 -11.44 -6.76
N PHE A 100 17.38 -10.16 -6.55
CA PHE A 100 18.15 -9.09 -7.16
C PHE A 100 19.14 -8.52 -6.15
N ARG A 101 20.42 -8.56 -6.50
CA ARG A 101 21.48 -8.00 -5.63
C ARG A 101 21.34 -6.51 -5.42
N SER A 102 20.70 -5.82 -6.37
CA SER A 102 20.46 -4.39 -6.28
C SER A 102 19.44 -4.01 -5.20
N VAL A 103 18.63 -4.97 -4.74
CA VAL A 103 17.64 -4.71 -3.70
C VAL A 103 18.29 -4.86 -2.32
N ALA A 104 18.25 -3.77 -1.54
CA ALA A 104 18.76 -3.75 -0.18
C ALA A 104 17.71 -4.21 0.83
N GLY A 105 16.45 -3.96 0.56
CA GLY A 105 15.37 -4.34 1.46
C GLY A 105 14.02 -3.80 1.02
N ILE A 106 13.04 -4.02 1.87
CA ILE A 106 11.66 -3.56 1.66
C ILE A 106 11.22 -2.86 2.92
N GLU A 107 10.62 -1.70 2.75
CA GLU A 107 9.99 -0.96 3.84
C GLU A 107 8.48 -1.00 3.65
N LEU A 108 7.75 -1.45 4.65
CA LEU A 108 6.30 -1.40 4.64
C LEU A 108 5.81 -0.11 5.27
N SER A 109 4.94 0.59 4.56
CA SER A 109 4.36 1.85 5.00
C SER A 109 2.85 1.69 5.07
N GLY A 110 2.24 2.32 6.06
CA GLY A 110 0.79 2.30 6.23
C GLY A 110 0.37 1.74 7.58
N PRO A 111 -0.88 1.97 7.98
CA PRO A 111 -1.31 1.68 9.34
C PRO A 111 -1.29 0.20 9.71
N ALA A 112 -1.51 -0.68 8.74
CA ALA A 112 -1.55 -2.12 9.01
C ALA A 112 -0.17 -2.76 9.06
N GLY A 113 0.88 -2.03 8.68
CA GLY A 113 2.26 -2.49 8.78
C GLY A 113 2.92 -2.17 10.10
N SER A 114 2.25 -1.43 10.93
CA SER A 114 2.77 -1.01 12.23
C SER A 114 2.49 -2.06 13.32
#